data_ff5945763a19d18061ddbe090aa1f00f
#
_entry.id   ff5945763a19d18061ddbe090aa1f00f
#
_cell.length_a   1.000
_cell.length_b   1.000
_cell.length_c   1.000
_cell.angle_alpha   90.00
_cell.angle_beta   90.00
_cell.angle_gamma   90.00
#
_symmetry.space_group_name_H-M   'P 1'
#
loop_
_entity.id
_entity.type
_entity.pdbx_description
1 polymer ?
#
loop_
_entity_poly.entity_id
_entity_poly.type
_entity_poly.pdbx_seq_one_letter_code
_entity_poly.pdbx_strand_id
1 'polypeptide(L)'
;EGAAMMLKGLTVKYLFHDTTELKSGDQILFHAAAGGVGLIACQWARSEGLELIGTAGSDEKCKLAKKFGASQTINYSTNNFSEEVMKLTNGIGVPVVMDSVGKTTFDDSLSCLKDFGVFISFGNASGNIDPIDIGILAKKSLKITRTGLFTHIGDFTRCQEMAKVLFGKVVSGDVKIQIDQTFSLNDIASAHDSLEARKTTGSTVITI
;
A
#
# COMPACT_ATOMS: atom_id res chain seq x y z
N GLU A 1 -5.00 -13.92 -14.33
CA GLU A 1 -5.03 -12.53 -13.81
C GLU A 1 -6.07 -12.34 -12.71
N GLY A 2 -7.31 -12.88 -12.83
CA GLY A 2 -8.38 -12.69 -11.85
C GLY A 2 -7.95 -12.97 -10.41
N ALA A 3 -7.32 -14.12 -10.14
CA ALA A 3 -6.82 -14.49 -8.82
C ALA A 3 -5.77 -13.50 -8.27
N ALA A 4 -4.96 -12.89 -9.16
CA ALA A 4 -3.91 -11.96 -8.76
C ALA A 4 -4.42 -10.53 -8.50
N MET A 5 -5.59 -10.14 -9.06
CA MET A 5 -6.05 -8.76 -9.01
C MET A 5 -7.17 -8.49 -8.01
N MET A 6 -8.11 -9.43 -7.79
CA MET A 6 -9.35 -9.12 -7.06
C MET A 6 -9.08 -8.62 -5.63
N LEU A 7 -8.47 -9.42 -4.78
CA LEU A 7 -8.18 -9.02 -3.40
C LEU A 7 -7.34 -7.74 -3.36
N LYS A 8 -6.28 -7.67 -4.15
CA LYS A 8 -5.30 -6.59 -4.12
C LYS A 8 -5.83 -5.30 -4.73
N GLY A 9 -6.51 -5.39 -5.87
CA GLY A 9 -7.08 -4.24 -6.54
C GLY A 9 -8.27 -3.63 -5.80
N LEU A 10 -9.15 -4.48 -5.23
CA LEU A 10 -10.23 -4.00 -4.38
C LEU A 10 -9.70 -3.35 -3.08
N THR A 11 -8.54 -3.82 -2.59
CA THR A 11 -7.85 -3.16 -1.47
C THR A 11 -7.42 -1.75 -1.85
N VAL A 12 -6.77 -1.56 -2.99
CA VAL A 12 -6.39 -0.20 -3.46
C VAL A 12 -7.64 0.67 -3.65
N LYS A 13 -8.71 0.12 -4.24
CA LYS A 13 -9.96 0.85 -4.44
C LYS A 13 -10.50 1.44 -3.15
N TYR A 14 -10.66 0.64 -2.09
CA TYR A 14 -11.20 1.19 -0.85
C TYR A 14 -10.22 2.11 -0.11
N LEU A 15 -8.92 1.84 -0.19
CA LEU A 15 -7.91 2.70 0.43
C LEU A 15 -7.95 4.11 -0.17
N PHE A 16 -8.09 4.24 -1.48
CA PHE A 16 -8.02 5.52 -2.18
C PHE A 16 -9.35 6.27 -2.19
N HIS A 17 -10.48 5.56 -2.22
CA HIS A 17 -11.78 6.20 -2.47
C HIS A 17 -12.80 6.06 -1.34
N ASP A 18 -12.64 5.07 -0.44
CA ASP A 18 -13.65 4.82 0.60
C ASP A 18 -13.13 5.15 2.01
N THR A 19 -11.80 5.27 2.17
CA THR A 19 -11.18 5.54 3.48
C THR A 19 -10.67 6.96 3.60
N THR A 20 -10.37 7.60 2.47
CA THR A 20 -9.83 8.96 2.40
C THR A 20 -10.42 9.74 1.23
N GLU A 21 -10.30 11.06 1.30
CA GLU A 21 -10.61 11.98 0.20
C GLU A 21 -9.30 12.49 -0.40
N LEU A 22 -8.70 11.70 -1.29
CA LEU A 22 -7.48 12.07 -2.01
C LEU A 22 -7.81 12.97 -3.20
N LYS A 23 -6.91 13.92 -3.49
CA LYS A 23 -7.02 14.82 -4.63
C LYS A 23 -5.76 14.74 -5.48
N SER A 24 -5.89 14.97 -6.78
CA SER A 24 -4.73 15.10 -7.67
C SER A 24 -3.74 16.11 -7.11
N GLY A 25 -2.46 15.74 -7.07
CA GLY A 25 -1.38 16.48 -6.43
C GLY A 25 -1.10 16.12 -4.97
N ASP A 26 -1.97 15.36 -4.31
CA ASP A 26 -1.68 14.91 -2.94
C ASP A 26 -0.48 13.95 -2.92
N GLN A 27 0.47 14.22 -2.01
CA GLN A 27 1.58 13.30 -1.71
C GLN A 27 1.13 12.29 -0.66
N ILE A 28 1.23 11.00 -0.94
CA ILE A 28 0.86 9.93 0.00
C ILE A 28 2.05 9.01 0.27
N LEU A 29 2.16 8.51 1.50
CA LEU A 29 3.14 7.49 1.84
C LEU A 29 2.48 6.11 1.79
N PHE A 30 3.10 5.17 1.05
CA PHE A 30 2.61 3.81 0.91
C PHE A 30 3.72 2.80 1.23
N HIS A 31 3.52 2.00 2.28
CA HIS A 31 4.49 0.98 2.67
C HIS A 31 4.38 -0.29 1.81
N ALA A 32 5.52 -1.00 1.65
CA ALA A 32 5.63 -2.20 0.83
C ALA A 32 5.21 -1.99 -0.64
N ALA A 33 5.65 -0.89 -1.24
CA ALA A 33 5.23 -0.43 -2.57
C ALA A 33 5.56 -1.40 -3.72
N ALA A 34 6.52 -2.32 -3.55
CA ALA A 34 6.86 -3.34 -4.54
C ALA A 34 6.07 -4.66 -4.36
N GLY A 35 5.21 -4.76 -3.36
CA GLY A 35 4.32 -5.90 -3.16
C GLY A 35 3.10 -5.87 -4.09
N GLY A 36 2.29 -6.93 -4.06
CA GLY A 36 1.15 -7.06 -4.98
C GLY A 36 0.11 -5.96 -4.87
N VAL A 37 -0.20 -5.46 -3.66
CA VAL A 37 -1.06 -4.28 -3.47
C VAL A 37 -0.32 -3.02 -3.88
N GLY A 38 0.95 -2.89 -3.49
CA GLY A 38 1.77 -1.71 -3.73
C GLY A 38 1.97 -1.40 -5.22
N LEU A 39 2.26 -2.40 -6.07
CA LEU A 39 2.41 -2.17 -7.52
C LEU A 39 1.11 -1.72 -8.19
N ILE A 40 -0.04 -2.18 -7.71
CA ILE A 40 -1.34 -1.70 -8.16
C ILE A 40 -1.55 -0.26 -7.68
N ALA A 41 -1.25 0.02 -6.41
CA ALA A 41 -1.38 1.35 -5.82
C ALA A 41 -0.50 2.40 -6.53
N CYS A 42 0.74 2.06 -6.87
CA CYS A 42 1.64 2.95 -7.63
C CYS A 42 1.05 3.37 -8.98
N GLN A 43 0.51 2.40 -9.73
CA GLN A 43 -0.09 2.65 -11.05
C GLN A 43 -1.38 3.46 -10.93
N TRP A 44 -2.22 3.08 -9.97
CA TRP A 44 -3.50 3.75 -9.72
C TRP A 44 -3.28 5.19 -9.26
N ALA A 45 -2.37 5.43 -8.32
CA ALA A 45 -1.98 6.76 -7.87
C ALA A 45 -1.55 7.64 -9.05
N ARG A 46 -0.66 7.12 -9.91
CA ARG A 46 -0.22 7.84 -11.11
C ARG A 46 -1.38 8.18 -12.04
N SER A 47 -2.34 7.25 -12.26
CA SER A 47 -3.49 7.49 -13.14
C SER A 47 -4.45 8.55 -12.60
N GLU A 48 -4.44 8.82 -11.30
CA GLU A 48 -5.26 9.83 -10.63
C GLU A 48 -4.49 11.10 -10.27
N GLY A 49 -3.23 11.19 -10.69
CA GLY A 49 -2.39 12.35 -10.44
C GLY A 49 -1.92 12.50 -9.00
N LEU A 50 -1.93 11.41 -8.21
CA LEU A 50 -1.37 11.39 -6.87
C LEU A 50 0.14 11.20 -6.93
N GLU A 51 0.86 11.77 -5.97
CA GLU A 51 2.30 11.60 -5.78
C GLU A 51 2.57 10.53 -4.71
N LEU A 52 2.68 9.27 -5.12
CA LEU A 52 2.94 8.17 -4.19
C LEU A 52 4.43 8.07 -3.85
N ILE A 53 4.77 8.27 -2.58
CA ILE A 53 6.07 7.97 -1.99
C ILE A 53 6.00 6.52 -1.49
N GLY A 54 6.75 5.63 -2.12
CA GLY A 54 6.73 4.21 -1.80
C GLY A 54 7.92 3.78 -0.93
N THR A 55 7.72 2.93 0.08
CA THR A 55 8.83 2.31 0.78
C THR A 55 9.02 0.86 0.36
N ALA A 56 10.27 0.40 0.28
CA ALA A 56 10.64 -0.97 -0.02
C ALA A 56 11.94 -1.37 0.67
N GLY A 57 12.22 -2.68 0.74
CA GLY A 57 13.35 -3.23 1.49
C GLY A 57 14.63 -3.42 0.69
N SER A 58 14.67 -3.03 -0.60
CA SER A 58 15.89 -3.02 -1.41
C SER A 58 15.79 -2.04 -2.55
N ASP A 59 16.93 -1.69 -3.14
CA ASP A 59 17.01 -0.77 -4.28
C ASP A 59 16.32 -1.33 -5.52
N GLU A 60 16.40 -2.65 -5.76
CA GLU A 60 15.68 -3.31 -6.86
C GLU A 60 14.17 -3.16 -6.71
N LYS A 61 13.66 -3.35 -5.47
CA LYS A 61 12.24 -3.16 -5.16
C LYS A 61 11.82 -1.70 -5.29
N CYS A 62 12.66 -0.77 -4.89
CA CYS A 62 12.45 0.66 -5.10
C CYS A 62 12.37 1.00 -6.60
N LYS A 63 13.32 0.50 -7.41
CA LYS A 63 13.30 0.67 -8.87
C LYS A 63 12.03 0.07 -9.50
N LEU A 64 11.59 -1.09 -9.01
CA LEU A 64 10.36 -1.72 -9.48
C LEU A 64 9.14 -0.85 -9.17
N ALA A 65 8.95 -0.39 -7.93
CA ALA A 65 7.86 0.49 -7.55
C ALA A 65 7.85 1.78 -8.39
N LYS A 66 9.02 2.37 -8.62
CA LYS A 66 9.17 3.57 -9.46
C LYS A 66 8.78 3.31 -10.91
N LYS A 67 9.20 2.18 -11.50
CA LYS A 67 8.78 1.74 -12.83
C LYS A 67 7.26 1.62 -12.96
N PHE A 68 6.60 1.18 -11.89
CA PHE A 68 5.14 1.04 -11.83
C PHE A 68 4.40 2.31 -11.45
N GLY A 69 5.07 3.43 -11.23
CA GLY A 69 4.40 4.73 -11.10
C GLY A 69 4.53 5.42 -9.76
N ALA A 70 5.29 4.87 -8.81
CA ALA A 70 5.64 5.62 -7.61
C ALA A 70 6.42 6.89 -8.00
N SER A 71 6.04 8.05 -7.46
CA SER A 71 6.70 9.33 -7.71
C SER A 71 8.09 9.36 -7.09
N GLN A 72 8.20 8.84 -5.87
CA GLN A 72 9.45 8.68 -5.13
C GLN A 72 9.48 7.31 -4.45
N THR A 73 10.68 6.81 -4.15
CA THR A 73 10.83 5.55 -3.43
C THR A 73 11.95 5.64 -2.41
N ILE A 74 11.76 4.99 -1.26
CA ILE A 74 12.71 4.99 -0.14
C ILE A 74 13.04 3.55 0.21
N ASN A 75 14.33 3.21 0.18
CA ASN A 75 14.83 1.95 0.71
C ASN A 75 15.00 2.07 2.22
N TYR A 76 14.07 1.47 2.98
CA TYR A 76 14.10 1.53 4.45
C TYR A 76 15.19 0.68 5.09
N SER A 77 15.87 -0.19 4.33
CA SER A 77 17.01 -0.97 4.85
C SER A 77 18.28 -0.15 4.97
N THR A 78 18.38 0.95 4.25
CA THR A 78 19.56 1.82 4.20
C THR A 78 19.30 3.25 4.65
N ASN A 79 18.02 3.65 4.74
CA ASN A 79 17.64 5.02 5.09
C ASN A 79 16.53 5.00 6.16
N ASN A 80 16.53 6.01 7.00
CA ASN A 80 15.37 6.29 7.84
C ASN A 80 14.25 6.90 6.96
N PHE A 81 13.18 6.15 6.77
CA PHE A 81 12.13 6.57 5.85
C PHE A 81 11.38 7.82 6.32
N SER A 82 11.24 8.03 7.63
CA SER A 82 10.55 9.22 8.13
C SER A 82 11.34 10.49 7.86
N GLU A 83 12.66 10.47 8.01
CA GLU A 83 13.52 11.59 7.66
C GLU A 83 13.47 11.89 6.16
N GLU A 84 13.49 10.85 5.32
CA GLU A 84 13.42 11.03 3.86
C GLU A 84 12.06 11.58 3.43
N VAL A 85 10.94 11.10 4.01
CA VAL A 85 9.61 11.68 3.75
C VAL A 85 9.56 13.15 4.13
N MET A 86 10.11 13.52 5.29
CA MET A 86 10.14 14.92 5.70
C MET A 86 10.99 15.78 4.77
N LYS A 87 12.11 15.27 4.24
CA LYS A 87 12.89 15.97 3.19
C LYS A 87 12.10 16.15 1.91
N LEU A 88 11.46 15.08 1.42
CA LEU A 88 10.66 15.11 0.18
C LEU A 88 9.44 16.03 0.26
N THR A 89 8.94 16.26 1.46
CA THR A 89 7.76 17.10 1.72
C THR A 89 8.11 18.49 2.29
N ASN A 90 9.39 18.89 2.23
CA ASN A 90 9.88 20.16 2.76
C ASN A 90 9.51 20.41 4.25
N GLY A 91 9.51 19.34 5.05
CA GLY A 91 9.18 19.37 6.48
C GLY A 91 7.68 19.41 6.81
N ILE A 92 6.80 19.38 5.83
CA ILE A 92 5.34 19.46 6.03
C ILE A 92 4.76 18.10 6.41
N GLY A 93 5.25 17.03 5.81
CA GLY A 93 4.68 15.68 5.90
C GLY A 93 3.56 15.42 4.90
N VAL A 94 3.00 14.21 4.94
CA VAL A 94 1.97 13.74 4.01
C VAL A 94 0.57 13.76 4.64
N PRO A 95 -0.52 13.97 3.87
CA PRO A 95 -1.89 13.89 4.39
C PRO A 95 -2.28 12.47 4.80
N VAL A 96 -1.72 11.45 4.15
CA VAL A 96 -2.13 10.07 4.37
C VAL A 96 -0.92 9.13 4.34
N VAL A 97 -0.86 8.23 5.31
CA VAL A 97 0.03 7.06 5.32
C VAL A 97 -0.82 5.80 5.22
N MET A 98 -0.50 4.93 4.26
CA MET A 98 -1.12 3.63 4.07
C MET A 98 -0.12 2.52 4.44
N ASP A 99 -0.43 1.77 5.48
CA ASP A 99 0.50 0.83 6.10
C ASP A 99 -0.07 -0.58 6.18
N SER A 100 0.63 -1.52 5.52
CA SER A 100 0.41 -2.97 5.63
C SER A 100 1.47 -3.67 6.48
N VAL A 101 2.47 -2.93 6.99
CA VAL A 101 3.61 -3.49 7.71
C VAL A 101 3.31 -3.61 9.21
N GLY A 102 2.86 -2.53 9.82
CA GLY A 102 2.35 -2.52 11.20
C GLY A 102 3.42 -2.18 12.24
N LYS A 103 3.76 -3.12 13.14
CA LYS A 103 4.57 -2.86 14.35
C LYS A 103 5.84 -2.06 14.09
N THR A 104 6.62 -2.41 13.08
CA THR A 104 7.94 -1.78 12.87
C THR A 104 7.91 -0.44 12.15
N THR A 105 6.75 -0.02 11.64
CA THR A 105 6.62 1.22 10.86
C THR A 105 5.73 2.26 11.53
N PHE A 106 4.97 1.88 12.55
CA PHE A 106 3.89 2.69 13.11
C PHE A 106 4.34 4.07 13.60
N ASP A 107 5.31 4.13 14.50
CA ASP A 107 5.73 5.39 15.15
C ASP A 107 6.33 6.37 14.12
N ASP A 108 7.21 5.87 13.26
CA ASP A 108 7.81 6.66 12.19
C ASP A 108 6.77 7.10 11.16
N SER A 109 5.75 6.28 10.90
CA SER A 109 4.64 6.62 10.01
C SER A 109 3.80 7.77 10.56
N LEU A 110 3.53 7.79 11.86
CA LEU A 110 2.82 8.92 12.49
C LEU A 110 3.64 10.21 12.38
N SER A 111 4.96 10.13 12.52
CA SER A 111 5.84 11.30 12.39
C SER A 111 5.84 11.89 10.97
N CYS A 112 5.62 11.05 9.94
CA CYS A 112 5.50 11.48 8.54
C CYS A 112 4.22 12.26 8.23
N LEU A 113 3.18 12.18 9.08
CA LEU A 113 1.91 12.85 8.82
C LEU A 113 2.01 14.36 9.06
N LYS A 114 1.38 15.14 8.17
CA LYS A 114 1.09 16.54 8.43
C LYS A 114 -0.04 16.71 9.45
N ASP A 115 -0.33 17.94 9.87
CA ASP A 115 -1.48 18.24 10.71
C ASP A 115 -2.78 17.72 10.06
N PHE A 116 -3.67 17.17 10.89
CA PHE A 116 -4.94 16.53 10.48
C PHE A 116 -4.77 15.29 9.58
N GLY A 117 -3.54 14.76 9.46
CA GLY A 117 -3.23 13.60 8.64
C GLY A 117 -3.90 12.32 9.13
N VAL A 118 -3.99 11.33 8.24
CA VAL A 118 -4.65 10.05 8.48
C VAL A 118 -3.64 8.90 8.34
N PHE A 119 -3.51 8.08 9.38
CA PHE A 119 -2.82 6.79 9.32
C PHE A 119 -3.84 5.68 9.06
N ILE A 120 -3.63 4.95 7.98
CA ILE A 120 -4.48 3.83 7.58
C ILE A 120 -3.70 2.53 7.73
N SER A 121 -4.04 1.73 8.73
CA SER A 121 -3.52 0.39 8.88
C SER A 121 -4.41 -0.59 8.13
N PHE A 122 -3.84 -1.32 7.14
CA PHE A 122 -4.58 -2.33 6.38
C PHE A 122 -3.88 -3.71 6.37
N GLY A 123 -2.77 -3.84 7.11
CA GLY A 123 -2.02 -5.09 7.29
C GLY A 123 -1.18 -5.05 8.56
N ASN A 124 -0.47 -6.13 8.83
CA ASN A 124 0.39 -6.32 10.00
C ASN A 124 1.54 -7.30 9.72
N ALA A 125 2.20 -7.14 8.56
CA ALA A 125 3.25 -8.06 8.10
C ALA A 125 4.47 -8.16 9.04
N SER A 126 4.71 -7.15 9.88
CA SER A 126 5.77 -7.18 10.93
C SER A 126 5.23 -7.48 12.34
N GLY A 127 3.96 -7.79 12.45
CA GLY A 127 3.26 -8.00 13.71
C GLY A 127 2.24 -6.88 14.00
N ASN A 128 1.41 -7.13 15.01
CA ASN A 128 0.41 -6.18 15.46
C ASN A 128 1.07 -4.94 16.06
N ILE A 129 0.47 -3.78 15.82
CA ILE A 129 0.82 -2.54 16.52
C ILE A 129 0.52 -2.75 18.00
N ASP A 130 1.46 -2.36 18.87
CA ASP A 130 1.27 -2.43 20.32
C ASP A 130 0.14 -1.48 20.77
N PRO A 131 -0.46 -1.67 21.93
CA PRO A 131 -1.45 -0.75 22.48
C PRO A 131 -0.92 0.69 22.49
N ILE A 132 -1.71 1.62 21.97
CA ILE A 132 -1.31 3.03 21.84
C ILE A 132 -2.06 3.91 22.86
N ASP A 133 -1.35 4.88 23.41
CA ASP A 133 -1.99 6.00 24.08
C ASP A 133 -2.60 6.93 23.01
N ILE A 134 -3.92 7.08 23.02
CA ILE A 134 -4.60 7.95 22.07
C ILE A 134 -4.14 9.42 22.14
N GLY A 135 -3.54 9.82 23.27
CA GLY A 135 -2.97 11.16 23.46
C GLY A 135 -1.88 11.51 22.47
N ILE A 136 -1.18 10.52 21.88
CA ILE A 136 -0.15 10.76 20.86
C ILE A 136 -0.69 11.49 19.62
N LEU A 137 -1.99 11.36 19.35
CA LEU A 137 -2.65 11.95 18.18
C LEU A 137 -2.92 13.45 18.34
N ALA A 138 -2.96 13.94 19.58
CA ALA A 138 -3.39 15.30 19.90
C ALA A 138 -2.48 16.37 19.28
N LYS A 139 -1.14 16.13 19.25
CA LYS A 139 -0.15 17.13 18.80
C LYS A 139 -0.42 17.65 17.38
N LYS A 140 -0.87 16.77 16.49
CA LYS A 140 -1.17 17.10 15.07
C LYS A 140 -2.64 16.85 14.71
N SER A 141 -3.51 16.58 15.70
CA SER A 141 -4.92 16.21 15.50
C SER A 141 -5.09 15.07 14.49
N LEU A 142 -4.26 14.04 14.60
CA LEU A 142 -4.21 12.92 13.68
C LEU A 142 -5.44 12.03 13.80
N LYS A 143 -5.70 11.29 12.73
CA LYS A 143 -6.69 10.21 12.68
C LYS A 143 -5.98 8.88 12.46
N ILE A 144 -6.45 7.83 13.12
CA ILE A 144 -6.03 6.45 12.89
C ILE A 144 -7.25 5.63 12.52
N THR A 145 -7.12 4.83 11.48
CA THR A 145 -8.13 3.83 11.14
C THR A 145 -7.50 2.48 10.85
N ARG A 146 -8.14 1.40 11.33
CA ARG A 146 -7.85 0.02 10.95
C ARG A 146 -8.97 -0.45 10.06
N THR A 147 -8.68 -0.67 8.80
CA THR A 147 -9.66 -1.04 7.79
C THR A 147 -9.38 -2.44 7.23
N GLY A 148 -10.39 -3.08 6.68
CA GLY A 148 -10.28 -4.41 6.09
C GLY A 148 -11.24 -4.59 4.92
N LEU A 149 -10.76 -5.24 3.86
CA LEU A 149 -11.51 -5.44 2.62
C LEU A 149 -12.88 -6.09 2.84
N PHE A 150 -12.97 -7.10 3.70
CA PHE A 150 -14.21 -7.87 3.86
C PHE A 150 -15.41 -7.04 4.34
N THR A 151 -15.17 -6.00 5.13
CA THR A 151 -16.23 -5.04 5.51
C THR A 151 -16.71 -4.24 4.30
N HIS A 152 -15.78 -3.87 3.40
CA HIS A 152 -16.10 -3.09 2.20
C HIS A 152 -16.87 -3.89 1.15
N ILE A 153 -16.62 -5.19 1.05
CA ILE A 153 -17.24 -6.09 0.05
C ILE A 153 -18.33 -7.00 0.65
N GLY A 154 -18.72 -6.81 1.89
CA GLY A 154 -19.76 -7.62 2.56
C GLY A 154 -21.13 -7.54 1.91
N ASP A 155 -21.44 -6.44 1.24
CA ASP A 155 -22.61 -6.29 0.37
C ASP A 155 -22.23 -6.61 -1.09
N PHE A 156 -23.04 -7.44 -1.75
CA PHE A 156 -22.76 -7.90 -3.12
C PHE A 156 -22.80 -6.77 -4.15
N THR A 157 -23.75 -5.84 -4.01
CA THR A 157 -23.89 -4.69 -4.93
C THR A 157 -22.64 -3.81 -4.84
N ARG A 158 -22.22 -3.48 -3.62
CA ARG A 158 -20.99 -2.71 -3.39
C ARG A 158 -19.75 -3.43 -3.91
N CYS A 159 -19.66 -4.75 -3.71
CA CYS A 159 -18.56 -5.55 -4.27
C CYS A 159 -18.51 -5.45 -5.80
N GLN A 160 -19.67 -5.54 -6.47
CA GLN A 160 -19.76 -5.39 -7.93
C GLN A 160 -19.37 -3.98 -8.40
N GLU A 161 -19.79 -2.93 -7.70
CA GLU A 161 -19.41 -1.55 -8.02
C GLU A 161 -17.89 -1.34 -7.89
N MET A 162 -17.31 -1.80 -6.80
CA MET A 162 -15.87 -1.74 -6.61
C MET A 162 -15.11 -2.52 -7.69
N ALA A 163 -15.60 -3.72 -8.05
CA ALA A 163 -15.01 -4.53 -9.12
C ALA A 163 -15.11 -3.86 -10.49
N LYS A 164 -16.21 -3.17 -10.81
CA LYS A 164 -16.35 -2.39 -12.04
C LYS A 164 -15.27 -1.29 -12.15
N VAL A 165 -15.01 -0.58 -11.05
CA VAL A 165 -13.95 0.44 -11.03
C VAL A 165 -12.58 -0.18 -11.27
N LEU A 166 -12.26 -1.28 -10.58
CA LEU A 166 -11.00 -2.01 -10.77
C LEU A 166 -10.85 -2.51 -12.23
N PHE A 167 -11.90 -3.14 -12.78
CA PHE A 167 -11.87 -3.64 -14.15
C PHE A 167 -11.73 -2.50 -15.15
N GLY A 168 -12.36 -1.35 -14.91
CA GLY A 168 -12.17 -0.15 -15.70
C GLY A 168 -10.69 0.26 -15.78
N LYS A 169 -9.98 0.31 -14.65
CA LYS A 169 -8.55 0.62 -14.58
C LYS A 169 -7.67 -0.41 -15.30
N VAL A 170 -8.06 -1.68 -15.27
CA VAL A 170 -7.31 -2.73 -15.99
C VAL A 170 -7.56 -2.67 -17.49
N VAL A 171 -8.80 -2.46 -17.91
CA VAL A 171 -9.19 -2.38 -19.33
C VAL A 171 -8.62 -1.12 -19.99
N SER A 172 -8.59 0.02 -19.29
CA SER A 172 -7.96 1.25 -19.79
C SER A 172 -6.43 1.14 -19.90
N GLY A 173 -5.82 0.15 -19.24
CA GLY A 173 -4.37 0.00 -19.17
C GLY A 173 -3.70 0.88 -18.10
N ASP A 174 -4.48 1.59 -17.29
CA ASP A 174 -3.98 2.37 -16.14
C ASP A 174 -3.31 1.47 -15.10
N VAL A 175 -3.85 0.26 -14.94
CA VAL A 175 -3.33 -0.77 -14.02
C VAL A 175 -3.07 -2.06 -14.78
N LYS A 176 -1.83 -2.53 -14.73
CA LYS A 176 -1.41 -3.85 -15.22
C LYS A 176 -1.11 -4.76 -14.04
N ILE A 177 -1.65 -5.96 -14.06
CA ILE A 177 -1.47 -6.93 -12.98
C ILE A 177 -0.14 -7.64 -13.17
N GLN A 178 0.79 -7.37 -12.24
CA GLN A 178 2.12 -7.97 -12.25
C GLN A 178 2.09 -9.31 -11.50
N ILE A 179 2.35 -10.40 -12.23
CA ILE A 179 2.53 -11.76 -11.69
C ILE A 179 4.01 -12.08 -11.85
N ASP A 180 4.76 -12.04 -10.74
CA ASP A 180 6.20 -12.25 -10.77
C ASP A 180 6.60 -13.68 -10.39
N GLN A 181 5.76 -14.38 -9.63
CA GLN A 181 6.02 -15.76 -9.21
C GLN A 181 4.80 -16.64 -9.47
N THR A 182 5.06 -17.83 -9.98
CA THR A 182 4.06 -18.88 -10.15
C THR A 182 4.61 -20.16 -9.55
N PHE A 183 3.82 -20.81 -8.70
CA PHE A 183 4.14 -22.12 -8.11
C PHE A 183 3.04 -23.11 -8.44
N SER A 184 3.39 -24.40 -8.51
CA SER A 184 2.38 -25.46 -8.56
C SER A 184 1.72 -25.61 -7.17
N LEU A 185 0.54 -26.22 -7.13
CA LEU A 185 -0.12 -26.52 -5.86
C LEU A 185 0.75 -27.44 -4.97
N ASN A 186 1.55 -28.32 -5.57
CA ASN A 186 2.46 -29.20 -4.84
C ASN A 186 3.61 -28.43 -4.16
N ASP A 187 3.95 -27.23 -4.66
CA ASP A 187 5.04 -26.39 -4.14
C ASP A 187 4.53 -25.26 -3.24
N ILE A 188 3.31 -25.37 -2.74
CA ILE A 188 2.67 -24.29 -1.95
C ILE A 188 3.49 -23.89 -0.71
N ALA A 189 4.18 -24.84 -0.07
CA ALA A 189 5.05 -24.55 1.06
C ALA A 189 6.19 -23.60 0.65
N SER A 190 6.84 -23.86 -0.48
CA SER A 190 7.91 -22.99 -1.02
C SER A 190 7.39 -21.59 -1.39
N ALA A 191 6.13 -21.49 -1.84
CA ALA A 191 5.49 -20.21 -2.11
C ALA A 191 5.31 -19.40 -0.82
N HIS A 192 4.85 -20.04 0.27
CA HIS A 192 4.72 -19.42 1.59
C HIS A 192 6.08 -19.01 2.15
N ASP A 193 7.08 -19.88 2.13
CA ASP A 193 8.44 -19.59 2.58
C ASP A 193 9.03 -18.35 1.85
N SER A 194 8.80 -18.26 0.54
CA SER A 194 9.28 -17.14 -0.27
C SER A 194 8.58 -15.82 0.11
N LEU A 195 7.28 -15.88 0.41
CA LEU A 195 6.48 -14.72 0.82
C LEU A 195 6.91 -14.25 2.23
N GLU A 196 7.03 -15.17 3.19
CA GLU A 196 7.43 -14.86 4.57
C GLU A 196 8.87 -14.34 4.64
N ALA A 197 9.77 -14.90 3.82
CA ALA A 197 11.15 -14.41 3.67
C ALA A 197 11.23 -13.05 2.93
N ARG A 198 10.11 -12.43 2.54
CA ARG A 198 10.03 -11.16 1.81
C ARG A 198 10.83 -11.16 0.48
N LYS A 199 11.00 -12.33 -0.15
CA LYS A 199 11.71 -12.47 -1.43
C LYS A 199 10.83 -12.15 -2.64
N THR A 200 9.52 -12.07 -2.46
CA THR A 200 8.55 -11.86 -3.54
C THR A 200 8.39 -10.38 -3.90
N THR A 201 7.98 -10.15 -5.15
CA THR A 201 7.48 -8.88 -5.68
C THR A 201 6.15 -9.14 -6.40
N GLY A 202 5.35 -8.11 -6.67
CA GLY A 202 4.10 -8.25 -7.38
C GLY A 202 3.16 -9.30 -6.79
N SER A 203 2.53 -10.09 -7.64
CA SER A 203 1.62 -11.16 -7.22
C SER A 203 2.27 -12.53 -7.38
N THR A 204 2.11 -13.38 -6.36
CA THR A 204 2.38 -14.82 -6.42
C THR A 204 1.08 -15.54 -6.77
N VAL A 205 1.11 -16.46 -7.73
CA VAL A 205 -0.03 -17.27 -8.18
C VAL A 205 0.29 -18.74 -8.01
N ILE A 206 -0.68 -19.48 -7.50
CA ILE A 206 -0.63 -20.96 -7.46
C ILE A 206 -1.45 -21.48 -8.63
N THR A 207 -0.88 -22.41 -9.39
CA THR A 207 -1.54 -23.12 -10.49
C THR A 207 -1.90 -24.53 -10.07
N ILE A 208 -3.04 -25.01 -10.54
CA ILE A 208 -3.57 -26.36 -10.33
C ILE A 208 -3.20 -27.23 -11.52
#